data_33dce5dd0be7bf93e6f4136678832b71
#
_entry.id   33dce5dd0be7bf93e6f4136678832b71
#
_cell.length_a   1.000
_cell.length_b   1.000
_cell.length_c   1.000
_cell.angle_alpha   90.00
_cell.angle_beta   90.00
_cell.angle_gamma   90.00
#
_symmetry.space_group_name_H-M   'P 1'
#
loop_
_entity.id
_entity.type
_entity.pdbx_description
1 polymer ?
#
loop_
_entity_poly.entity_id
_entity_poly.type
_entity_poly.pdbx_seq_one_letter_code
_entity_poly.pdbx_strand_id
1 'polypeptide(L)'
;MKQRNKQQKRKVHSIRGQFAWIFIGLMIGTILLCLMINYLFLGKVYMQSKLDVIHDAYGTIKQAAESDSYDTEEFARELDDVCRSYNMTVCVMDVNSNMKYVSINGGERLENRLIGYVFGLSIPFNDQRVIENGDDYVIQRTGQEDKEYLEIYGRLNTGISFIMQTPLSSIQESAKIANRFYALAGCLGAMAGGIIIWFVSRSVTKPILELNNISERMVQLDFEAKYQGKAHNEIDLLGENINKLSDSLEKTISELKTANNELQRDVEKKEAIDEMRKEFLANVSHELKTPIALIQGYAEGLQE
;
A
#
# COMPACT_ATOMS: atom_id res chain seq x y z
N MET A 1 -50.80 10.11 18.72
CA MET A 1 -49.88 9.07 18.23
C MET A 1 -48.63 9.72 17.66
N LYS A 2 -47.52 9.77 18.44
CA LYS A 2 -46.23 10.33 18.01
C LYS A 2 -45.44 9.22 17.31
N GLN A 3 -45.39 9.22 15.98
CA GLN A 3 -44.47 8.41 15.24
C GLN A 3 -43.05 8.98 15.43
N ARG A 4 -42.22 8.30 16.21
CA ARG A 4 -40.78 8.54 16.33
C ARG A 4 -40.13 8.07 15.04
N ASN A 5 -39.83 9.00 14.14
CA ASN A 5 -39.00 8.80 12.97
C ASN A 5 -37.55 8.53 13.48
N LYS A 6 -37.18 7.25 13.64
CA LYS A 6 -35.81 6.82 13.81
C LYS A 6 -35.09 6.96 12.46
N GLN A 7 -34.62 8.15 12.15
CA GLN A 7 -33.61 8.29 11.11
C GLN A 7 -32.40 7.47 11.53
N GLN A 8 -32.25 6.35 10.87
CA GLN A 8 -31.05 5.52 10.94
C GLN A 8 -29.87 6.38 10.46
N LYS A 9 -29.12 6.99 11.40
CA LYS A 9 -27.87 7.65 11.09
C LYS A 9 -26.97 6.60 10.42
N ARG A 10 -26.92 6.58 9.10
CA ARG A 10 -25.88 5.86 8.35
C ARG A 10 -24.57 6.31 8.94
N LYS A 11 -23.78 5.39 9.53
CA LYS A 11 -22.40 5.63 9.93
C LYS A 11 -21.62 5.91 8.65
N VAL A 12 -21.56 7.15 8.23
CA VAL A 12 -20.71 7.57 7.13
C VAL A 12 -19.29 7.46 7.64
N HIS A 13 -18.57 6.46 7.17
CA HIS A 13 -17.15 6.33 7.47
C HIS A 13 -16.44 7.53 6.85
N SER A 14 -15.72 8.26 7.66
CA SER A 14 -14.97 9.43 7.17
C SER A 14 -14.04 9.00 6.04
N ILE A 15 -14.21 9.61 4.87
CA ILE A 15 -13.36 9.42 3.68
C ILE A 15 -11.88 9.58 4.08
N ARG A 16 -11.60 10.55 4.95
CA ARG A 16 -10.27 10.75 5.54
C ARG A 16 -9.74 9.51 6.25
N GLY A 17 -10.58 8.85 7.06
CA GLY A 17 -10.20 7.62 7.77
C GLY A 17 -9.96 6.47 6.80
N GLN A 18 -10.79 6.31 5.78
CA GLN A 18 -10.62 5.25 4.78
C GLN A 18 -9.31 5.41 3.99
N PHE A 19 -9.01 6.60 3.47
CA PHE A 19 -7.74 6.85 2.78
C PHE A 19 -6.53 6.64 3.69
N ALA A 20 -6.60 7.11 4.95
CA ALA A 20 -5.53 6.89 5.91
C ALA A 20 -5.28 5.40 6.17
N TRP A 21 -6.34 4.60 6.39
CA TRP A 21 -6.21 3.16 6.61
C TRP A 21 -5.70 2.41 5.39
N ILE A 22 -6.14 2.77 4.16
CA ILE A 22 -5.66 2.17 2.92
C ILE A 22 -4.17 2.46 2.74
N PHE A 23 -3.74 3.70 2.94
CA PHE A 23 -2.35 4.10 2.77
C PHE A 23 -1.42 3.46 3.82
N ILE A 24 -1.83 3.45 5.09
CA ILE A 24 -1.11 2.80 6.18
C ILE A 24 -1.04 1.29 5.92
N GLY A 25 -2.15 0.68 5.53
CA GLY A 25 -2.20 -0.75 5.21
C GLY A 25 -1.30 -1.13 4.05
N LEU A 26 -1.29 -0.35 2.97
CA LEU A 26 -0.42 -0.56 1.82
C LEU A 26 1.06 -0.41 2.20
N MET A 27 1.38 0.58 3.02
CA MET A 27 2.75 0.83 3.47
C MET A 27 3.27 -0.28 4.40
N ILE A 28 2.46 -0.71 5.37
CA ILE A 28 2.78 -1.84 6.25
C ILE A 28 2.91 -3.12 5.40
N GLY A 29 1.99 -3.33 4.44
CA GLY A 29 2.02 -4.46 3.52
C GLY A 29 3.29 -4.53 2.69
N THR A 30 3.77 -3.41 2.15
CA THR A 30 5.03 -3.36 1.38
C THR A 30 6.25 -3.65 2.25
N ILE A 31 6.30 -3.13 3.47
CA ILE A 31 7.40 -3.40 4.40
C ILE A 31 7.42 -4.88 4.78
N LEU A 32 6.27 -5.46 5.14
CA LEU A 32 6.15 -6.88 5.47
C LEU A 32 6.52 -7.77 4.29
N LEU A 33 6.12 -7.40 3.08
CA LEU A 33 6.49 -8.11 1.85
C LEU A 33 7.99 -8.09 1.63
N CYS A 34 8.65 -6.94 1.77
CA CYS A 34 10.11 -6.83 1.65
C CYS A 34 10.84 -7.68 2.70
N LEU A 35 10.40 -7.64 3.96
CA LEU A 35 10.97 -8.48 5.03
C LEU A 35 10.75 -9.97 4.76
N MET A 36 9.58 -10.36 4.27
CA MET A 36 9.26 -11.73 3.89
C MET A 36 10.14 -12.22 2.74
N ILE A 37 10.30 -11.42 1.68
CA ILE A 37 11.17 -11.75 0.55
C ILE A 37 12.62 -11.89 1.04
N ASN A 38 13.10 -10.96 1.85
CA ASN A 38 14.45 -11.03 2.41
C ASN A 38 14.65 -12.31 3.24
N TYR A 39 13.72 -12.63 4.12
CA TYR A 39 13.78 -13.82 4.96
C TYR A 39 13.78 -15.14 4.14
N LEU A 40 12.94 -15.22 3.11
CA LEU A 40 12.76 -16.45 2.33
C LEU A 40 13.88 -16.66 1.26
N PHE A 41 14.35 -15.59 0.66
CA PHE A 41 15.21 -15.67 -0.53
C PHE A 41 16.68 -15.33 -0.25
N LEU A 42 16.98 -14.44 0.69
CA LEU A 42 18.35 -13.98 0.91
C LEU A 42 19.31 -15.13 1.19
N GLY A 43 18.92 -16.06 2.06
CA GLY A 43 19.73 -17.23 2.40
C GLY A 43 20.02 -18.15 1.21
N LYS A 44 19.01 -18.34 0.33
CA LYS A 44 19.16 -19.18 -0.86
C LYS A 44 20.06 -18.52 -1.91
N VAL A 45 19.81 -17.26 -2.20
CA VAL A 45 20.60 -16.49 -3.19
C VAL A 45 22.07 -16.40 -2.75
N TYR A 46 22.29 -16.15 -1.47
CA TYR A 46 23.64 -16.07 -0.95
C TYR A 46 24.36 -17.42 -0.95
N MET A 47 23.66 -18.50 -0.58
CA MET A 47 24.23 -19.86 -0.65
C MET A 47 24.61 -20.21 -2.09
N GLN A 48 23.73 -19.91 -3.07
CA GLN A 48 24.03 -20.13 -4.48
C GLN A 48 25.27 -19.34 -4.92
N SER A 49 25.34 -18.06 -4.58
CA SER A 49 26.50 -17.22 -4.89
C SER A 49 27.81 -17.77 -4.27
N LYS A 50 27.75 -18.33 -3.06
CA LYS A 50 28.94 -18.97 -2.43
C LYS A 50 29.31 -20.27 -3.11
N LEU A 51 28.32 -21.05 -3.56
CA LEU A 51 28.60 -22.27 -4.33
C LEU A 51 29.23 -21.93 -5.67
N ASP A 52 28.76 -20.90 -6.38
CA ASP A 52 29.35 -20.45 -7.65
C ASP A 52 30.84 -20.08 -7.48
N VAL A 53 31.12 -19.29 -6.43
CA VAL A 53 32.52 -18.92 -6.12
C VAL A 53 33.41 -20.13 -5.80
N ILE A 54 32.87 -21.12 -5.05
CA ILE A 54 33.62 -22.36 -4.73
C ILE A 54 33.87 -23.16 -6.00
N HIS A 55 32.91 -23.25 -6.92
CA HIS A 55 33.06 -23.93 -8.19
C HIS A 55 34.08 -23.23 -9.09
N ASP A 56 34.11 -21.91 -9.13
CA ASP A 56 35.10 -21.13 -9.87
C ASP A 56 36.50 -21.39 -9.33
N ALA A 57 36.68 -21.32 -8.00
CA ALA A 57 37.96 -21.63 -7.37
C ALA A 57 38.40 -23.09 -7.58
N TYR A 58 37.48 -24.04 -7.56
CA TYR A 58 37.74 -25.43 -7.91
C TYR A 58 38.19 -25.54 -9.37
N GLY A 59 37.56 -24.82 -10.30
CA GLY A 59 37.93 -24.76 -11.71
C GLY A 59 39.39 -24.31 -11.90
N THR A 60 39.83 -23.28 -11.18
CA THR A 60 41.19 -22.77 -11.16
C THR A 60 42.21 -23.87 -10.70
N ILE A 61 41.90 -24.54 -9.58
CA ILE A 61 42.76 -25.62 -9.08
C ILE A 61 42.82 -26.78 -10.06
N LYS A 62 41.69 -27.20 -10.64
CA LYS A 62 41.61 -28.28 -11.60
C LYS A 62 42.39 -27.96 -12.88
N GLN A 63 42.26 -26.76 -13.42
CA GLN A 63 43.01 -26.32 -14.61
C GLN A 63 44.51 -26.26 -14.34
N ALA A 64 44.94 -25.75 -13.17
CA ALA A 64 46.34 -25.74 -12.78
C ALA A 64 46.91 -27.15 -12.60
N ALA A 65 46.09 -28.07 -12.06
CA ALA A 65 46.48 -29.47 -11.90
C ALA A 65 46.63 -30.21 -13.24
N GLU A 66 45.73 -29.92 -14.20
CA GLU A 66 45.78 -30.52 -15.56
C GLU A 66 46.95 -29.98 -16.41
N SER A 67 47.33 -28.70 -16.21
CA SER A 67 48.44 -28.04 -16.92
C SER A 67 49.81 -28.16 -16.21
N ASP A 68 49.89 -28.86 -15.08
CA ASP A 68 51.06 -28.99 -14.22
C ASP A 68 51.63 -27.63 -13.77
N SER A 69 50.77 -26.62 -13.66
CA SER A 69 51.13 -25.23 -13.31
C SER A 69 50.91 -24.88 -11.84
N TYR A 70 50.52 -25.85 -11.02
CA TYR A 70 50.14 -25.66 -9.61
C TYR A 70 51.32 -25.28 -8.68
N ASP A 71 52.54 -25.27 -9.19
CA ASP A 71 53.77 -24.86 -8.46
C ASP A 71 54.31 -23.50 -8.93
N THR A 72 53.50 -22.72 -9.65
CA THR A 72 53.89 -21.41 -10.20
C THR A 72 53.47 -20.26 -9.29
N GLU A 73 54.26 -19.17 -9.32
CA GLU A 73 53.86 -17.93 -8.63
C GLU A 73 52.54 -17.33 -9.15
N GLU A 74 52.20 -17.56 -10.42
CA GLU A 74 51.00 -17.08 -11.04
C GLU A 74 49.77 -17.75 -10.43
N PHE A 75 49.79 -19.07 -10.29
CA PHE A 75 48.75 -19.85 -9.60
C PHE A 75 48.58 -19.39 -8.13
N ALA A 76 49.66 -19.19 -7.41
CA ALA A 76 49.62 -18.72 -6.03
C ALA A 76 48.98 -17.33 -5.92
N ARG A 77 49.29 -16.41 -6.85
CA ARG A 77 48.67 -15.07 -6.89
C ARG A 77 47.18 -15.13 -7.21
N GLU A 78 46.78 -15.95 -8.18
CA GLU A 78 45.36 -16.13 -8.56
C GLU A 78 44.56 -16.66 -7.37
N LEU A 79 45.06 -17.66 -6.66
CA LEU A 79 44.41 -18.18 -5.46
C LEU A 79 44.38 -17.15 -4.32
N ASP A 80 45.45 -16.35 -4.14
CA ASP A 80 45.49 -15.27 -3.15
C ASP A 80 44.40 -14.21 -3.44
N ASP A 81 44.20 -13.85 -4.70
CA ASP A 81 43.16 -12.89 -5.11
C ASP A 81 41.77 -13.44 -4.83
N VAL A 82 41.52 -14.72 -5.12
CA VAL A 82 40.28 -15.41 -4.79
C VAL A 82 40.04 -15.44 -3.27
N CYS A 83 41.08 -15.84 -2.52
CA CYS A 83 41.04 -15.92 -1.06
C CYS A 83 40.69 -14.57 -0.41
N ARG A 84 41.28 -13.46 -0.89
CA ARG A 84 41.05 -12.11 -0.38
C ARG A 84 39.65 -11.58 -0.78
N SER A 85 39.29 -11.78 -2.05
CA SER A 85 38.05 -11.24 -2.59
C SER A 85 36.79 -11.89 -1.96
N TYR A 86 36.85 -13.17 -1.66
CA TYR A 86 35.72 -13.97 -1.20
C TYR A 86 35.82 -14.45 0.25
N ASN A 87 36.84 -13.99 0.97
CA ASN A 87 37.09 -14.43 2.34
C ASN A 87 37.16 -15.96 2.46
N MET A 88 37.94 -16.57 1.55
CA MET A 88 38.07 -18.01 1.44
C MET A 88 39.46 -18.45 1.96
N THR A 89 39.49 -19.60 2.59
CA THR A 89 40.76 -20.28 2.97
C THR A 89 40.94 -21.48 2.05
N VAL A 90 42.10 -21.61 1.45
CA VAL A 90 42.43 -22.68 0.49
C VAL A 90 43.71 -23.38 0.91
N CYS A 91 43.76 -24.70 0.72
CA CYS A 91 44.93 -25.50 0.92
C CYS A 91 45.03 -26.54 -0.22
N VAL A 92 46.18 -26.63 -0.87
CA VAL A 92 46.46 -27.55 -1.97
C VAL A 92 47.70 -28.37 -1.67
N MET A 93 47.60 -29.67 -1.87
CA MET A 93 48.64 -30.65 -1.56
C MET A 93 48.92 -31.54 -2.78
N ASP A 94 50.19 -31.81 -3.06
CA ASP A 94 50.59 -32.67 -4.17
C ASP A 94 50.45 -34.18 -3.83
N VAL A 95 50.82 -35.02 -4.78
CA VAL A 95 50.78 -36.50 -4.67
C VAL A 95 51.74 -37.02 -3.59
N ASN A 96 52.82 -36.28 -3.31
CA ASN A 96 53.82 -36.62 -2.31
C ASN A 96 53.49 -36.06 -0.92
N SER A 97 52.30 -35.55 -0.73
CA SER A 97 51.84 -34.89 0.50
C SER A 97 52.61 -33.61 0.85
N ASN A 98 53.25 -32.95 -0.14
CA ASN A 98 53.82 -31.63 0.06
C ASN A 98 52.78 -30.55 -0.15
N MET A 99 52.75 -29.56 0.74
CA MET A 99 51.85 -28.40 0.56
C MET A 99 52.38 -27.51 -0.57
N LYS A 100 51.55 -27.26 -1.57
CA LYS A 100 51.88 -26.40 -2.71
C LYS A 100 51.29 -25.00 -2.53
N TYR A 101 50.15 -24.91 -1.90
CA TYR A 101 49.54 -23.64 -1.55
C TYR A 101 48.81 -23.76 -0.20
N VAL A 102 49.04 -22.77 0.66
CA VAL A 102 48.34 -22.62 1.93
C VAL A 102 48.02 -21.13 2.09
N SER A 103 46.74 -20.80 2.17
CA SER A 103 46.32 -19.40 2.35
C SER A 103 46.82 -18.84 3.69
N ILE A 104 47.16 -17.55 3.71
CA ILE A 104 47.77 -16.85 4.85
C ILE A 104 46.90 -16.88 6.10
N ASN A 105 45.59 -16.78 5.92
CA ASN A 105 44.64 -16.72 7.01
C ASN A 105 43.97 -18.09 7.25
N GLY A 106 44.29 -18.75 8.36
CA GLY A 106 43.65 -19.99 8.79
C GLY A 106 44.10 -21.26 8.05
N GLY A 107 45.13 -21.17 7.23
CA GLY A 107 45.64 -22.28 6.42
C GLY A 107 46.11 -23.46 7.23
N GLU A 108 46.87 -23.27 8.34
CA GLU A 108 47.40 -24.36 9.20
C GLU A 108 46.28 -25.29 9.73
N ARG A 109 45.09 -24.71 10.04
CA ARG A 109 43.95 -25.50 10.51
C ARG A 109 43.35 -26.33 9.37
N LEU A 110 43.29 -25.75 8.17
CA LEU A 110 42.78 -26.40 6.98
C LEU A 110 43.69 -27.49 6.49
N GLU A 111 45.01 -27.31 6.62
CA GLU A 111 46.04 -28.29 6.33
C GLU A 111 45.84 -29.59 7.13
N ASN A 112 45.68 -29.48 8.45
CA ASN A 112 45.41 -30.64 9.29
C ASN A 112 44.09 -31.35 8.90
N ARG A 113 43.09 -30.62 8.41
CA ARG A 113 41.84 -31.21 7.91
C ARG A 113 42.04 -31.94 6.59
N LEU A 114 42.79 -31.35 5.65
CA LEU A 114 43.11 -31.97 4.38
C LEU A 114 43.86 -33.29 4.60
N ILE A 115 44.84 -33.27 5.47
CA ILE A 115 45.59 -34.48 5.87
C ILE A 115 44.60 -35.53 6.44
N GLY A 116 43.69 -35.14 7.31
CA GLY A 116 42.65 -36.02 7.83
C GLY A 116 41.79 -36.67 6.77
N TYR A 117 41.33 -35.91 5.78
CA TYR A 117 40.54 -36.45 4.66
C TYR A 117 41.34 -37.36 3.76
N VAL A 118 42.56 -37.01 3.43
CA VAL A 118 43.46 -37.81 2.55
C VAL A 118 43.83 -39.13 3.18
N PHE A 119 44.14 -39.15 4.48
CA PHE A 119 44.55 -40.37 5.21
C PHE A 119 43.40 -41.09 5.93
N GLY A 120 42.16 -40.68 5.73
CA GLY A 120 40.97 -41.34 6.31
C GLY A 120 40.90 -41.25 7.83
N LEU A 121 41.58 -40.25 8.44
CA LEU A 121 41.53 -40.02 9.87
C LEU A 121 40.16 -39.44 10.24
N SER A 122 39.47 -40.06 11.21
CA SER A 122 38.19 -39.56 11.71
C SER A 122 38.37 -38.19 12.31
N ILE A 123 37.91 -37.16 11.60
CA ILE A 123 37.90 -35.80 12.12
C ILE A 123 36.58 -35.65 12.90
N PRO A 124 36.61 -35.42 14.21
CA PRO A 124 35.39 -35.26 15.00
C PRO A 124 34.77 -33.89 14.67
N PHE A 125 33.72 -33.87 13.84
CA PHE A 125 32.90 -32.69 13.63
C PHE A 125 31.46 -32.98 13.97
N ASN A 126 30.92 -32.14 14.81
CA ASN A 126 29.49 -32.04 15.03
C ASN A 126 28.87 -31.38 13.78
N ASP A 127 27.94 -32.09 13.16
CA ASP A 127 27.04 -31.60 12.12
C ASP A 127 27.69 -31.39 10.73
N GLN A 128 28.10 -32.49 10.09
CA GLN A 128 28.47 -32.49 8.66
C GLN A 128 27.22 -32.77 7.82
N ARG A 129 26.83 -31.82 6.98
CA ARG A 129 25.72 -32.00 6.02
C ARG A 129 26.26 -31.85 4.61
N VAL A 130 26.33 -32.95 3.87
CA VAL A 130 26.73 -32.97 2.46
C VAL A 130 25.65 -32.23 1.65
N ILE A 131 26.10 -31.27 0.83
CA ILE A 131 25.27 -30.47 -0.05
C ILE A 131 25.35 -31.01 -1.47
N GLU A 132 26.58 -31.33 -1.92
CA GLU A 132 26.83 -31.79 -3.29
C GLU A 132 27.97 -32.85 -3.25
N ASN A 133 27.86 -33.85 -4.10
CA ASN A 133 28.85 -34.88 -4.27
C ASN A 133 29.18 -35.00 -5.76
N GLY A 134 30.35 -34.49 -6.15
CA GLY A 134 30.88 -34.61 -7.51
C GLY A 134 31.78 -35.83 -7.64
N ASP A 135 32.36 -36.02 -8.83
CA ASP A 135 33.28 -37.15 -9.10
C ASP A 135 34.62 -37.02 -8.36
N ASP A 136 35.14 -35.81 -8.27
CA ASP A 136 36.46 -35.50 -7.73
C ASP A 136 36.39 -34.64 -6.44
N TYR A 137 35.20 -34.30 -5.94
CA TYR A 137 34.99 -33.42 -4.78
C TYR A 137 33.70 -33.69 -4.01
N VAL A 138 33.71 -33.22 -2.76
CA VAL A 138 32.51 -33.18 -1.91
C VAL A 138 32.35 -31.77 -1.35
N ILE A 139 31.17 -31.21 -1.49
CA ILE A 139 30.77 -29.94 -0.85
C ILE A 139 29.91 -30.24 0.36
N GLN A 140 30.27 -29.72 1.49
CA GLN A 140 29.56 -29.93 2.75
C GLN A 140 29.48 -28.65 3.58
N ARG A 141 28.49 -28.58 4.44
CA ARG A 141 28.36 -27.60 5.50
C ARG A 141 28.96 -28.16 6.78
N THR A 142 29.86 -27.43 7.40
CA THR A 142 30.51 -27.86 8.64
C THR A 142 30.33 -26.79 9.70
N GLY A 143 30.09 -27.21 10.96
CA GLY A 143 30.10 -26.36 12.14
C GLY A 143 31.41 -26.44 12.87
N GLN A 144 32.06 -25.30 13.20
CA GLN A 144 33.26 -25.24 13.97
C GLN A 144 33.24 -24.03 14.91
N GLU A 145 33.39 -24.26 16.23
CA GLU A 145 33.46 -23.18 17.23
C GLU A 145 32.37 -22.11 17.10
N ASP A 146 31.08 -22.51 17.04
CA ASP A 146 29.92 -21.65 16.82
C ASP A 146 29.87 -20.91 15.47
N LYS A 147 30.74 -21.26 14.53
CA LYS A 147 30.74 -20.73 13.16
C LYS A 147 30.43 -21.84 12.17
N GLU A 148 29.61 -21.51 11.21
CA GLU A 148 29.29 -22.39 10.09
C GLU A 148 30.13 -22.02 8.88
N TYR A 149 30.60 -23.05 8.19
CA TYR A 149 31.42 -22.92 7.00
C TYR A 149 30.84 -23.77 5.87
N LEU A 150 30.99 -23.28 4.65
CA LEU A 150 30.87 -24.07 3.45
C LEU A 150 32.26 -24.56 3.06
N GLU A 151 32.43 -25.87 2.95
CA GLU A 151 33.68 -26.54 2.70
C GLU A 151 33.58 -27.43 1.48
N ILE A 152 34.55 -27.34 0.61
CA ILE A 152 34.78 -28.31 -0.48
C ILE A 152 36.13 -28.96 -0.28
N TYR A 153 36.19 -30.26 -0.41
CA TYR A 153 37.42 -31.02 -0.42
C TYR A 153 37.34 -32.11 -1.44
N GLY A 154 38.49 -32.52 -1.93
CA GLY A 154 38.54 -33.60 -2.92
C GLY A 154 39.95 -33.96 -3.34
N ARG A 155 40.01 -34.95 -4.25
CA ARG A 155 41.27 -35.40 -4.87
C ARG A 155 41.03 -35.52 -6.37
N LEU A 156 41.84 -34.77 -7.11
CA LEU A 156 41.79 -34.79 -8.57
C LEU A 156 42.45 -36.05 -9.15
N ASN A 157 42.11 -36.40 -10.38
CA ASN A 157 42.69 -37.53 -11.11
C ASN A 157 44.22 -37.40 -11.28
N THR A 158 44.77 -36.20 -11.23
CA THR A 158 46.21 -35.90 -11.19
C THR A 158 46.88 -36.27 -9.88
N GLY A 159 46.10 -36.66 -8.85
CA GLY A 159 46.55 -36.99 -7.52
C GLY A 159 46.69 -35.81 -6.56
N ILE A 160 46.41 -34.58 -7.03
CA ILE A 160 46.42 -33.36 -6.21
C ILE A 160 45.17 -33.40 -5.31
N SER A 161 45.37 -33.15 -4.03
CA SER A 161 44.33 -33.03 -3.03
C SER A 161 44.14 -31.57 -2.61
N PHE A 162 42.92 -31.17 -2.40
CA PHE A 162 42.60 -29.79 -2.03
C PHE A 162 41.47 -29.71 -1.01
N ILE A 163 41.47 -28.61 -0.27
CA ILE A 163 40.38 -28.22 0.61
C ILE A 163 40.20 -26.70 0.54
N MET A 164 38.99 -26.25 0.45
CA MET A 164 38.63 -24.84 0.49
C MET A 164 37.48 -24.63 1.46
N GLN A 165 37.49 -23.51 2.17
CA GLN A 165 36.52 -23.19 3.20
C GLN A 165 36.14 -21.72 3.13
N THR A 166 34.83 -21.40 3.18
CA THR A 166 34.32 -20.03 3.28
C THR A 166 33.31 -19.93 4.42
N PRO A 167 33.37 -18.88 5.28
CA PRO A 167 32.47 -18.74 6.39
C PRO A 167 31.05 -18.37 5.91
N LEU A 168 30.03 -19.02 6.50
CA LEU A 168 28.64 -18.72 6.29
C LEU A 168 28.09 -17.65 7.26
N SER A 169 28.86 -17.31 8.32
CA SER A 169 28.47 -16.33 9.33
C SER A 169 28.23 -14.93 8.77
N SER A 170 28.92 -14.55 7.70
CA SER A 170 28.70 -13.27 7.00
C SER A 170 27.31 -13.09 6.44
N ILE A 171 26.57 -14.18 6.20
CA ILE A 171 25.17 -14.16 5.74
C ILE A 171 24.26 -13.54 6.82
N GLN A 172 24.41 -14.01 8.05
CA GLN A 172 23.55 -13.54 9.16
C GLN A 172 23.84 -12.07 9.51
N GLU A 173 25.09 -11.63 9.42
CA GLU A 173 25.45 -10.23 9.63
C GLU A 173 24.92 -9.34 8.51
N SER A 174 25.06 -9.73 7.26
CA SER A 174 24.52 -9.01 6.10
C SER A 174 22.99 -8.92 6.17
N ALA A 175 22.31 -10.01 6.56
CA ALA A 175 20.87 -10.02 6.77
C ALA A 175 20.44 -9.07 7.91
N LYS A 176 21.18 -9.00 9.01
CA LYS A 176 20.91 -8.08 10.12
C LYS A 176 21.07 -6.61 9.69
N ILE A 177 22.12 -6.32 8.93
CA ILE A 177 22.37 -4.97 8.37
C ILE A 177 21.24 -4.58 7.42
N ALA A 178 20.88 -5.46 6.47
CA ALA A 178 19.79 -5.23 5.54
C ALA A 178 18.45 -5.01 6.26
N ASN A 179 18.14 -5.82 7.27
CA ASN A 179 16.91 -5.68 8.05
C ASN A 179 16.86 -4.35 8.84
N ARG A 180 17.98 -3.88 9.39
CA ARG A 180 18.06 -2.56 10.02
C ARG A 180 17.83 -1.43 9.02
N PHE A 181 18.41 -1.56 7.82
CA PHE A 181 18.19 -0.60 6.75
C PHE A 181 16.73 -0.55 6.30
N TYR A 182 16.08 -1.71 6.10
CA TYR A 182 14.64 -1.77 5.77
C TYR A 182 13.76 -1.20 6.88
N ALA A 183 14.10 -1.45 8.15
CA ALA A 183 13.37 -0.85 9.27
C ALA A 183 13.50 0.68 9.29
N LEU A 184 14.71 1.21 9.08
CA LEU A 184 14.95 2.64 8.99
C LEU A 184 14.20 3.28 7.81
N ALA A 185 14.32 2.68 6.62
CA ALA A 185 13.62 3.13 5.41
C ALA A 185 12.09 3.08 5.59
N GLY A 186 11.59 2.04 6.26
CA GLY A 186 10.18 1.91 6.63
C GLY A 186 9.70 3.02 7.57
N CYS A 187 10.48 3.36 8.59
CA CYS A 187 10.16 4.48 9.49
C CYS A 187 10.13 5.83 8.76
N LEU A 188 11.12 6.09 7.90
CA LEU A 188 11.16 7.32 7.08
C LEU A 188 9.97 7.38 6.11
N GLY A 189 9.64 6.26 5.47
CA GLY A 189 8.47 6.14 4.60
C GLY A 189 7.15 6.38 5.36
N ALA A 190 7.04 5.88 6.61
CA ALA A 190 5.89 6.13 7.48
C ALA A 190 5.71 7.62 7.80
N MET A 191 6.80 8.30 8.13
CA MET A 191 6.78 9.75 8.39
C MET A 191 6.37 10.53 7.14
N ALA A 192 6.98 10.22 5.99
CA ALA A 192 6.64 10.86 4.72
C ALA A 192 5.17 10.61 4.33
N GLY A 193 4.68 9.37 4.46
CA GLY A 193 3.28 9.02 4.24
C GLY A 193 2.32 9.77 5.16
N GLY A 194 2.67 9.92 6.43
CA GLY A 194 1.89 10.72 7.40
C GLY A 194 1.76 12.19 6.98
N ILE A 195 2.85 12.80 6.49
CA ILE A 195 2.86 14.18 5.97
C ILE A 195 1.96 14.29 4.74
N ILE A 196 2.06 13.35 3.79
CA ILE A 196 1.22 13.32 2.59
C ILE A 196 -0.27 13.20 2.96
N ILE A 197 -0.62 12.29 3.85
CA ILE A 197 -2.01 12.11 4.33
C ILE A 197 -2.53 13.39 4.98
N TRP A 198 -1.71 14.05 5.79
CA TRP A 198 -2.08 15.33 6.42
C TRP A 198 -2.35 16.40 5.37
N PHE A 199 -1.50 16.50 4.34
CA PHE A 199 -1.65 17.48 3.26
C PHE A 199 -2.91 17.21 2.43
N VAL A 200 -3.12 15.96 2.00
CA VAL A 200 -4.32 15.53 1.24
C VAL A 200 -5.59 15.74 2.06
N SER A 201 -5.56 15.44 3.36
CA SER A 201 -6.70 15.70 4.25
C SER A 201 -7.09 17.16 4.30
N ARG A 202 -6.11 18.06 4.30
CA ARG A 202 -6.35 19.51 4.37
C ARG A 202 -6.74 20.11 3.02
N SER A 203 -6.17 19.63 1.93
CA SER A 203 -6.37 20.18 0.58
C SER A 203 -7.58 19.60 -0.14
N VAL A 204 -7.98 18.36 0.17
CA VAL A 204 -9.05 17.66 -0.54
C VAL A 204 -10.23 17.33 0.37
N THR A 205 -9.98 16.61 1.47
CA THR A 205 -11.08 16.07 2.27
C THR A 205 -11.87 17.15 3.01
N LYS A 206 -11.19 18.14 3.57
CA LYS A 206 -11.84 19.21 4.32
C LYS A 206 -12.78 20.07 3.46
N PRO A 207 -12.36 20.56 2.28
CA PRO A 207 -13.24 21.30 1.36
C PRO A 207 -14.44 20.47 0.89
N ILE A 208 -14.28 19.19 0.58
CA ILE A 208 -15.40 18.31 0.18
C ILE A 208 -16.45 18.20 1.30
N LEU A 209 -16.01 18.06 2.57
CA LEU A 209 -16.94 18.03 3.71
C LEU A 209 -17.66 19.35 3.90
N GLU A 210 -17.01 20.48 3.63
CA GLU A 210 -17.60 21.81 3.66
C GLU A 210 -18.69 21.96 2.58
N LEU A 211 -18.40 21.51 1.34
CA LEU A 211 -19.37 21.49 0.26
C LEU A 211 -20.58 20.60 0.56
N ASN A 212 -20.35 19.44 1.17
CA ASN A 212 -21.43 18.57 1.62
C ASN A 212 -22.33 19.25 2.65
N ASN A 213 -21.74 19.95 3.64
CA ASN A 213 -22.51 20.68 4.63
C ASN A 213 -23.33 21.84 4.03
N ILE A 214 -22.75 22.58 3.07
CA ILE A 214 -23.47 23.61 2.30
C ILE A 214 -24.65 22.99 1.56
N SER A 215 -24.43 21.88 0.87
CA SER A 215 -25.50 21.14 0.18
C SER A 215 -26.63 20.68 1.13
N GLU A 216 -26.29 20.18 2.32
CA GLU A 216 -27.31 19.83 3.34
C GLU A 216 -28.11 21.04 3.81
N ARG A 217 -27.50 22.21 3.98
CA ARG A 217 -28.19 23.47 4.32
C ARG A 217 -29.10 23.92 3.20
N MET A 218 -28.68 23.81 1.92
CA MET A 218 -29.52 24.14 0.76
C MET A 218 -30.80 23.27 0.69
N VAL A 219 -30.72 21.98 1.05
CA VAL A 219 -31.89 21.10 1.17
C VAL A 219 -32.89 21.62 2.22
N GLN A 220 -32.42 22.33 3.23
CA GLN A 220 -33.25 22.97 4.27
C GLN A 220 -33.68 24.40 3.90
N LEU A 221 -33.45 24.81 2.65
CA LEU A 221 -33.74 26.15 2.12
C LEU A 221 -32.92 27.27 2.80
N ASP A 222 -31.77 26.91 3.36
CA ASP A 222 -30.79 27.84 3.91
C ASP A 222 -29.71 28.11 2.86
N PHE A 223 -29.84 29.21 2.15
CA PHE A 223 -28.94 29.63 1.06
C PHE A 223 -27.84 30.61 1.49
N GLU A 224 -27.77 30.97 2.78
CA GLU A 224 -26.75 31.92 3.27
C GLU A 224 -25.35 31.32 3.27
N ALA A 225 -25.24 29.99 3.42
CA ALA A 225 -23.96 29.30 3.43
C ALA A 225 -23.34 29.28 2.04
N LYS A 226 -22.20 29.95 1.89
CA LYS A 226 -21.43 29.96 0.64
C LYS A 226 -20.06 29.35 0.85
N TYR A 227 -19.59 28.63 -0.14
CA TYR A 227 -18.24 28.11 -0.17
C TYR A 227 -17.22 29.24 -0.39
N GLN A 228 -16.19 29.28 0.45
CA GLN A 228 -15.10 30.25 0.39
C GLN A 228 -13.77 29.50 0.28
N GLY A 229 -13.60 28.76 -0.80
CA GLY A 229 -12.41 27.96 -1.04
C GLY A 229 -11.13 28.79 -1.18
N LYS A 230 -10.01 28.18 -0.76
CA LYS A 230 -8.67 28.76 -0.85
C LYS A 230 -7.65 27.74 -1.41
N ALA A 231 -8.15 26.64 -2.00
CA ALA A 231 -7.31 25.53 -2.40
C ALA A 231 -6.71 25.72 -3.80
N HIS A 232 -7.26 26.65 -4.61
CA HIS A 232 -6.84 26.95 -5.99
C HIS A 232 -6.78 25.71 -6.90
N ASN A 233 -7.78 24.84 -6.76
CA ASN A 233 -7.92 23.61 -7.52
C ASN A 233 -9.36 23.40 -8.01
N GLU A 234 -9.63 22.25 -8.63
CA GLU A 234 -10.94 21.89 -9.20
C GLU A 234 -12.06 21.86 -8.14
N ILE A 235 -11.72 21.73 -6.86
CA ILE A 235 -12.69 21.76 -5.76
C ILE A 235 -13.20 23.19 -5.54
N ASP A 236 -12.35 24.19 -5.70
CA ASP A 236 -12.78 25.59 -5.61
C ASP A 236 -13.73 25.94 -6.77
N LEU A 237 -13.44 25.44 -7.98
CA LEU A 237 -14.34 25.59 -9.14
C LEU A 237 -15.71 24.91 -8.89
N LEU A 238 -15.71 23.72 -8.29
CA LEU A 238 -16.92 23.03 -7.88
C LEU A 238 -17.70 23.86 -6.85
N GLY A 239 -16.99 24.44 -5.88
CA GLY A 239 -17.58 25.31 -4.85
C GLY A 239 -18.23 26.55 -5.42
N GLU A 240 -17.58 27.22 -6.39
CA GLU A 240 -18.17 28.35 -7.10
C GLU A 240 -19.45 27.97 -7.86
N ASN A 241 -19.45 26.80 -8.51
CA ASN A 241 -20.64 26.31 -9.21
C ASN A 241 -21.79 25.99 -8.24
N ILE A 242 -21.49 25.43 -7.07
CA ILE A 242 -22.48 25.21 -6.01
C ILE A 242 -23.03 26.56 -5.49
N ASN A 243 -22.18 27.58 -5.32
CA ASN A 243 -22.65 28.91 -4.95
C ASN A 243 -23.61 29.52 -5.99
N LYS A 244 -23.27 29.42 -7.30
CA LYS A 244 -24.14 29.87 -8.39
C LYS A 244 -25.48 29.11 -8.42
N LEU A 245 -25.44 27.80 -8.18
CA LEU A 245 -26.67 26.99 -8.08
C LEU A 245 -27.53 27.44 -6.88
N SER A 246 -26.90 27.70 -5.74
CA SER A 246 -27.57 28.22 -4.54
C SER A 246 -28.27 29.54 -4.82
N ASP A 247 -27.58 30.50 -5.46
CA ASP A 247 -28.18 31.80 -5.84
C ASP A 247 -29.35 31.65 -6.78
N SER A 248 -29.24 30.78 -7.79
CA SER A 248 -30.32 30.51 -8.75
C SER A 248 -31.55 29.87 -8.10
N LEU A 249 -31.33 28.91 -7.17
CA LEU A 249 -32.42 28.27 -6.43
C LEU A 249 -33.11 29.27 -5.49
N GLU A 250 -32.37 30.09 -4.76
CA GLU A 250 -32.90 31.13 -3.87
C GLU A 250 -33.80 32.08 -4.66
N LYS A 251 -33.32 32.58 -5.81
CA LYS A 251 -34.12 33.47 -6.71
C LYS A 251 -35.41 32.78 -7.19
N THR A 252 -35.31 31.55 -7.70
CA THR A 252 -36.47 30.81 -8.22
C THR A 252 -37.52 30.56 -7.14
N ILE A 253 -37.09 30.20 -5.93
CA ILE A 253 -37.98 29.97 -4.79
C ILE A 253 -38.66 31.28 -4.38
N SER A 254 -37.93 32.41 -4.38
CA SER A 254 -38.51 33.74 -4.10
C SER A 254 -39.55 34.14 -5.15
N GLU A 255 -39.26 33.94 -6.44
CA GLU A 255 -40.20 34.19 -7.54
C GLU A 255 -41.44 33.32 -7.44
N LEU A 256 -41.32 32.02 -7.18
CA LEU A 256 -42.43 31.10 -6.96
C LEU A 256 -43.31 31.52 -5.77
N LYS A 257 -42.69 31.93 -4.66
CA LYS A 257 -43.42 32.41 -3.48
C LYS A 257 -44.21 33.68 -3.79
N THR A 258 -43.64 34.61 -4.55
CA THR A 258 -44.31 35.83 -4.99
C THR A 258 -45.49 35.50 -5.89
N ALA A 259 -45.29 34.68 -6.93
CA ALA A 259 -46.36 34.26 -7.84
C ALA A 259 -47.48 33.47 -7.11
N ASN A 260 -47.12 32.63 -6.14
CA ASN A 260 -48.13 31.91 -5.34
C ASN A 260 -48.95 32.87 -4.48
N ASN A 261 -48.33 33.88 -3.87
CA ASN A 261 -49.05 34.90 -3.09
C ASN A 261 -49.98 35.75 -3.98
N GLU A 262 -49.57 36.06 -5.22
CA GLU A 262 -50.43 36.77 -6.18
C GLU A 262 -51.63 35.91 -6.60
N LEU A 263 -51.38 34.64 -6.93
CA LEU A 263 -52.47 33.69 -7.22
C LEU A 263 -53.48 33.55 -6.07
N GLN A 264 -52.98 33.47 -4.84
CA GLN A 264 -53.79 33.37 -3.64
C GLN A 264 -54.72 34.60 -3.51
N ARG A 265 -54.17 35.81 -3.71
CA ARG A 265 -54.95 37.06 -3.69
C ARG A 265 -56.00 37.10 -4.83
N ASP A 266 -55.67 36.58 -6.00
CA ASP A 266 -56.64 36.54 -7.12
C ASP A 266 -57.75 35.53 -6.87
N VAL A 267 -57.46 34.40 -6.22
CA VAL A 267 -58.50 33.44 -5.76
C VAL A 267 -59.44 34.13 -4.75
N GLU A 268 -58.89 34.79 -3.72
CA GLU A 268 -59.64 35.50 -2.68
C GLU A 268 -60.56 36.58 -3.31
N LYS A 269 -60.06 37.34 -4.29
CA LYS A 269 -60.86 38.32 -5.02
C LYS A 269 -61.99 37.67 -5.81
N LYS A 270 -61.72 36.58 -6.51
CA LYS A 270 -62.80 35.84 -7.26
C LYS A 270 -63.89 35.31 -6.33
N GLU A 271 -63.46 34.74 -5.18
CA GLU A 271 -64.42 34.25 -4.18
C GLU A 271 -65.30 35.38 -3.63
N ALA A 272 -64.68 36.54 -3.33
CA ALA A 272 -65.47 37.73 -2.88
C ALA A 272 -66.45 38.23 -3.95
N ILE A 273 -66.00 38.26 -5.22
CA ILE A 273 -66.88 38.62 -6.35
C ILE A 273 -68.07 37.63 -6.50
N ASP A 274 -67.81 36.34 -6.40
CA ASP A 274 -68.83 35.28 -6.51
C ASP A 274 -69.82 35.35 -5.35
N GLU A 275 -69.38 35.68 -4.14
CA GLU A 275 -70.21 35.87 -2.95
C GLU A 275 -71.12 37.11 -3.16
N MET A 276 -70.56 38.26 -3.58
CA MET A 276 -71.33 39.44 -3.92
C MET A 276 -72.36 39.17 -5.01
N ARG A 277 -72.03 38.39 -6.05
CA ARG A 277 -72.96 38.02 -7.14
C ARG A 277 -74.11 37.15 -6.64
N LYS A 278 -73.86 36.18 -5.76
CA LYS A 278 -74.90 35.36 -5.13
C LYS A 278 -75.83 36.21 -4.28
N GLU A 279 -75.25 37.08 -3.45
CA GLU A 279 -76.04 38.00 -2.62
C GLU A 279 -76.89 38.95 -3.48
N PHE A 280 -76.29 39.53 -4.54
CA PHE A 280 -77.09 40.36 -5.50
C PHE A 280 -78.19 39.59 -6.15
N LEU A 281 -77.99 38.38 -6.68
CA LEU A 281 -79.05 37.58 -7.27
C LEU A 281 -80.12 37.18 -6.28
N ALA A 282 -79.78 36.88 -5.04
CA ALA A 282 -80.70 36.58 -3.97
C ALA A 282 -81.63 37.83 -3.65
N ASN A 283 -81.00 38.99 -3.50
CA ASN A 283 -81.66 40.24 -3.22
C ASN A 283 -82.58 40.65 -4.39
N VAL A 284 -82.09 40.62 -5.63
CA VAL A 284 -82.91 40.91 -6.82
C VAL A 284 -84.09 39.95 -6.96
N SER A 285 -83.87 38.65 -6.72
CA SER A 285 -84.95 37.64 -6.74
C SER A 285 -86.01 37.91 -5.69
N HIS A 286 -85.61 38.36 -4.49
CA HIS A 286 -86.52 38.69 -3.41
C HIS A 286 -87.32 39.98 -3.73
N GLU A 287 -86.65 41.02 -4.21
CA GLU A 287 -87.26 42.31 -4.56
C GLU A 287 -88.16 42.19 -5.78
N LEU A 288 -87.93 41.30 -6.75
CA LEU A 288 -88.82 41.04 -7.88
C LEU A 288 -89.96 40.13 -7.53
N LYS A 289 -89.84 39.22 -6.56
CA LYS A 289 -90.97 38.33 -6.18
C LYS A 289 -92.15 39.05 -5.61
N THR A 290 -91.97 40.15 -4.86
CA THR A 290 -93.00 40.95 -4.25
C THR A 290 -93.87 41.66 -5.32
N PRO A 291 -93.37 42.45 -6.29
CA PRO A 291 -94.13 43.09 -7.31
C PRO A 291 -94.77 42.08 -8.28
N ILE A 292 -94.13 40.97 -8.60
CA ILE A 292 -94.68 39.91 -9.44
C ILE A 292 -95.88 39.26 -8.75
N ALA A 293 -95.81 38.95 -7.46
CA ALA A 293 -96.94 38.42 -6.68
C ALA A 293 -98.09 39.42 -6.59
N LEU A 294 -97.79 40.72 -6.50
CA LEU A 294 -98.78 41.78 -6.49
C LEU A 294 -99.48 41.89 -7.85
N ILE A 295 -98.75 41.87 -8.97
CA ILE A 295 -99.27 41.85 -10.33
C ILE A 295 -100.12 40.61 -10.57
N GLN A 296 -99.69 39.46 -10.14
CA GLN A 296 -100.36 38.20 -10.27
C GLN A 296 -101.69 38.23 -9.46
N GLY A 297 -101.67 38.73 -8.22
CA GLY A 297 -102.91 38.88 -7.41
C GLY A 297 -103.86 39.87 -7.98
N TYR A 298 -103.41 40.98 -8.60
CA TYR A 298 -104.30 41.89 -9.32
C TYR A 298 -104.92 41.29 -10.61
N ALA A 299 -104.11 40.48 -11.36
CA ALA A 299 -104.57 39.81 -12.55
C ALA A 299 -105.61 38.72 -12.24
N GLU A 300 -105.41 37.98 -11.14
CA GLU A 300 -106.40 36.99 -10.67
C GLU A 300 -107.70 37.67 -10.18
N GLY A 301 -107.63 38.79 -9.48
CA GLY A 301 -108.78 39.53 -9.02
C GLY A 301 -109.56 40.28 -10.12
N LEU A 302 -109.10 40.42 -11.36
CA LEU A 302 -109.80 40.94 -12.54
C LEU A 302 -110.50 39.83 -13.37
N GLN A 303 -110.28 38.56 -13.02
CA GLN A 303 -110.95 37.42 -13.67
C GLN A 303 -112.14 36.88 -12.92
N GLU A 304 -112.44 37.41 -11.71
CA GLU A 304 -113.72 37.24 -11.00
C GLU A 304 -114.63 38.42 -11.28
#